data_24967c6f2546fec70f966615d5763e9b
#
_entry.id   24967c6f2546fec70f966615d5763e9b
#
_cell.length_a   1.000
_cell.length_b   1.000
_cell.length_c   1.000
_cell.angle_alpha   90.00
_cell.angle_beta   90.00
_cell.angle_gamma   90.00
#
_symmetry.space_group_name_H-M   'P 1'
#
loop_
_entity.id
_entity.type
_entity.pdbx_description
1 polymer ?
#
loop_
_entity_poly.entity_id
_entity_poly.type
_entity_poly.pdbx_seq_one_letter_code
_entity_poly.pdbx_strand_id
1 'polypeptide(L)'
;TTIPARYTKLGRDDAASFREEQLLNDEPATGPTSGERAKRQMDVYYNVLNVFGDRLRRNPKIAARLTGAADGDAAKGKEMAENVKNYLVQTFGLSADRITVVSQAMPPHKSGSGGSMGEDKAMIAAENWRVEIDAEPRAALEPVKIVSREAAPIGNDVIFRINGDDQVASVSIAVTERDGETRTFGPYDGDRDVRVDARDLLGEQREGRYTARTTYTLDDGSTYESKSQEFRLVRADPDEEQSGLRYSILFEFDKSATVQTYESFLRSEVAVAIPNGANVIVHGHTDATGKPEYNDALSDRRVEETRKILTDELTKMGRTVTFDSYGFGENETRSPFGNSQPERRYYHRTVLIEIVPGG
;
A
#
# COMPACT_ATOMS: atom_id res chain seq x y z
N THR A 1 13.69 -7.35 26.54
CA THR A 1 12.79 -7.34 25.38
C THR A 1 13.54 -7.90 24.21
N THR A 2 13.15 -9.04 23.72
CA THR A 2 13.75 -9.69 22.57
C THR A 2 13.14 -9.10 21.28
N ILE A 3 13.87 -9.19 20.16
CA ILE A 3 13.30 -8.94 18.83
C ILE A 3 12.03 -9.78 18.70
N PRO A 4 10.87 -9.20 18.31
CA PRO A 4 9.61 -9.92 18.24
C PRO A 4 9.70 -11.20 17.38
N ALA A 5 8.97 -12.24 17.76
CA ALA A 5 9.04 -13.56 17.11
C ALA A 5 8.62 -13.54 15.63
N ARG A 6 7.82 -12.54 15.22
CA ARG A 6 7.41 -12.35 13.82
C ARG A 6 8.53 -11.90 12.87
N TYR A 7 9.65 -11.34 13.42
CA TYR A 7 10.84 -11.06 12.61
C TYR A 7 11.65 -12.34 12.42
N THR A 8 12.07 -12.58 11.18
CA THR A 8 12.92 -13.70 10.85
C THR A 8 14.30 -13.51 11.48
N LYS A 9 14.70 -14.48 12.31
CA LYS A 9 16.03 -14.50 12.93
C LYS A 9 16.82 -15.66 12.36
N LEU A 10 17.96 -15.36 11.78
CA LEU A 10 18.87 -16.35 11.24
C LEU A 10 19.89 -16.80 12.29
N GLY A 11 20.33 -18.04 12.18
CA GLY A 11 21.56 -18.49 12.80
C GLY A 11 22.79 -17.91 12.09
N ARG A 12 23.96 -18.00 12.70
CA ARG A 12 25.21 -17.47 12.13
C ARG A 12 25.56 -18.13 10.79
N ASP A 13 25.33 -19.43 10.69
CA ASP A 13 25.64 -20.19 9.48
C ASP A 13 24.69 -19.83 8.33
N ASP A 14 23.40 -19.71 8.63
CA ASP A 14 22.40 -19.26 7.65
C ASP A 14 22.65 -17.82 7.19
N ALA A 15 23.02 -16.93 8.13
CA ALA A 15 23.36 -15.55 7.81
C ALA A 15 24.59 -15.43 6.91
N ALA A 16 25.55 -16.33 7.00
CA ALA A 16 26.73 -16.34 6.13
C ALA A 16 26.37 -16.56 4.65
N SER A 17 25.36 -17.38 4.40
CA SER A 17 24.82 -17.67 3.05
C SER A 17 23.66 -16.76 2.62
N PHE A 18 23.06 -16.01 3.54
CA PHE A 18 21.93 -15.13 3.25
C PHE A 18 22.32 -14.04 2.24
N ARG A 19 21.45 -13.84 1.27
CA ARG A 19 21.51 -12.76 0.29
C ARG A 19 20.09 -12.18 0.12
N GLU A 20 19.97 -10.85 0.12
CA GLU A 20 18.66 -10.21 -0.03
C GLU A 20 17.95 -10.60 -1.33
N GLU A 21 18.71 -10.88 -2.38
CA GLU A 21 18.19 -11.32 -3.67
C GLU A 21 17.41 -12.64 -3.59
N GLN A 22 17.64 -13.46 -2.56
CA GLN A 22 16.88 -14.69 -2.33
C GLN A 22 15.42 -14.41 -1.93
N LEU A 23 15.16 -13.23 -1.32
CA LEU A 23 13.80 -12.81 -1.00
C LEU A 23 13.04 -12.29 -2.23
N LEU A 24 13.76 -12.00 -3.30
CA LEU A 24 13.25 -11.41 -4.54
C LEU A 24 13.02 -12.46 -5.62
N ASN A 25 13.55 -13.69 -5.43
CA ASN A 25 13.43 -14.76 -6.40
C ASN A 25 11.97 -15.18 -6.59
N ASP A 26 11.54 -15.03 -7.83
CA ASP A 26 10.19 -15.24 -8.29
C ASP A 26 9.83 -16.72 -8.38
N GLU A 27 9.03 -17.18 -7.43
CA GLU A 27 7.93 -18.01 -7.87
C GLU A 27 6.77 -17.06 -8.24
N PRO A 28 6.19 -17.18 -9.45
CA PRO A 28 5.02 -16.38 -9.77
C PRO A 28 3.99 -16.58 -8.66
N ALA A 29 3.50 -15.50 -8.08
CA ALA A 29 2.39 -15.59 -7.15
C ALA A 29 1.25 -16.29 -7.90
N THR A 30 1.01 -17.54 -7.60
CA THR A 30 0.04 -18.40 -8.29
C THR A 30 -1.41 -18.02 -7.98
N GLY A 31 -1.61 -16.91 -7.26
CA GLY A 31 -2.93 -16.42 -6.89
C GLY A 31 -3.07 -14.90 -7.03
N PRO A 32 -4.19 -14.45 -7.58
CA PRO A 32 -4.47 -13.03 -7.83
C PRO A 32 -4.94 -12.29 -6.56
N THR A 33 -4.88 -12.90 -5.37
CA THR A 33 -5.44 -12.28 -4.19
C THR A 33 -4.50 -11.21 -3.63
N SER A 34 -5.05 -10.06 -3.29
CA SER A 34 -4.36 -8.98 -2.57
C SER A 34 -3.64 -9.48 -1.30
N GLY A 35 -4.17 -10.54 -0.67
CA GLY A 35 -3.60 -11.15 0.53
C GLY A 35 -2.24 -11.83 0.33
N GLU A 36 -2.00 -12.47 -0.81
CA GLU A 36 -0.70 -13.12 -1.10
C GLU A 36 0.39 -12.10 -1.39
N ARG A 37 0.05 -11.02 -2.07
CA ARG A 37 0.95 -9.89 -2.31
C ARG A 37 1.37 -9.22 -1.01
N ALA A 38 0.40 -8.94 -0.13
CA ALA A 38 0.66 -8.40 1.19
C ALA A 38 1.53 -9.35 2.03
N LYS A 39 1.30 -10.66 1.92
CA LYS A 39 2.11 -11.66 2.60
C LYS A 39 3.58 -11.55 2.18
N ARG A 40 3.87 -11.57 0.88
CA ARG A 40 5.25 -11.47 0.37
C ARG A 40 5.93 -10.18 0.80
N GLN A 41 5.23 -9.06 0.71
CA GLN A 41 5.77 -7.77 1.14
C GLN A 41 6.07 -7.76 2.64
N MET A 42 5.21 -8.37 3.45
CA MET A 42 5.44 -8.54 4.88
C MET A 42 6.56 -9.54 5.17
N ASP A 43 6.71 -10.61 4.40
CA ASP A 43 7.81 -11.56 4.55
C ASP A 43 9.17 -10.89 4.29
N VAL A 44 9.26 -10.04 3.26
CA VAL A 44 10.44 -9.20 3.02
C VAL A 44 10.68 -8.24 4.20
N TYR A 45 9.63 -7.58 4.68
CA TYR A 45 9.74 -6.66 5.83
C TYR A 45 10.22 -7.37 7.09
N TYR A 46 9.70 -8.56 7.40
CA TYR A 46 10.15 -9.32 8.58
C TYR A 46 11.60 -9.84 8.45
N ASN A 47 12.19 -9.74 7.27
CA ASN A 47 13.61 -9.96 7.01
C ASN A 47 14.44 -8.66 7.02
N VAL A 48 13.88 -7.51 7.38
CA VAL A 48 14.56 -6.20 7.30
C VAL A 48 15.92 -6.17 8.02
N LEU A 49 16.04 -6.85 9.17
CA LEU A 49 17.30 -6.94 9.91
C LEU A 49 18.33 -7.82 9.19
N ASN A 50 17.87 -8.85 8.48
CA ASN A 50 18.72 -9.74 7.69
C ASN A 50 19.23 -9.00 6.45
N VAL A 51 18.34 -8.29 5.74
CA VAL A 51 18.71 -7.44 4.61
C VAL A 51 19.72 -6.38 5.03
N PHE A 52 19.44 -5.68 6.12
CA PHE A 52 20.33 -4.65 6.64
C PHE A 52 21.70 -5.23 7.06
N GLY A 53 21.71 -6.36 7.76
CA GLY A 53 22.92 -7.07 8.17
C GLY A 53 23.79 -7.52 6.99
N ASP A 54 23.17 -8.06 5.93
CA ASP A 54 23.86 -8.44 4.71
C ASP A 54 24.46 -7.23 3.99
N ARG A 55 23.73 -6.13 3.88
CA ARG A 55 24.20 -4.88 3.26
C ARG A 55 25.38 -4.28 4.02
N LEU A 56 25.32 -4.25 5.35
CA LEU A 56 26.44 -3.80 6.19
C LEU A 56 27.67 -4.71 6.07
N ARG A 57 27.46 -6.03 5.95
CA ARG A 57 28.54 -6.99 5.75
C ARG A 57 29.25 -6.78 4.42
N ARG A 58 28.50 -6.57 3.34
CA ARG A 58 29.06 -6.30 2.00
C ARG A 58 29.75 -4.94 1.90
N ASN A 59 29.38 -3.98 2.75
CA ASN A 59 29.90 -2.62 2.73
C ASN A 59 30.54 -2.23 4.07
N PRO A 60 31.82 -2.60 4.30
CA PRO A 60 32.50 -2.37 5.58
C PRO A 60 32.64 -0.90 6.00
N LYS A 61 32.49 0.05 5.05
CA LYS A 61 32.61 1.49 5.29
C LYS A 61 31.33 2.12 5.85
N ILE A 62 30.19 1.42 5.80
CA ILE A 62 28.92 1.96 6.29
C ILE A 62 28.87 1.85 7.81
N ALA A 63 28.58 2.95 8.49
CA ALA A 63 28.26 2.99 9.91
C ALA A 63 26.76 3.09 10.11
N ALA A 64 26.24 2.46 11.15
CA ALA A 64 24.81 2.45 11.47
C ALA A 64 24.53 3.14 12.80
N ARG A 65 23.36 3.78 12.88
CA ARG A 65 22.78 4.32 14.11
C ARG A 65 21.44 3.69 14.35
N LEU A 66 21.25 3.12 15.54
CA LEU A 66 20.01 2.54 16.01
C LEU A 66 19.41 3.42 17.09
N THR A 67 18.29 4.07 16.81
CA THR A 67 17.59 4.91 17.78
C THR A 67 16.39 4.15 18.31
N GLY A 68 16.49 3.70 19.57
CA GLY A 68 15.41 2.99 20.24
C GLY A 68 14.49 3.93 21.00
N ALA A 69 13.19 3.74 20.86
CA ALA A 69 12.16 4.46 21.59
C ALA A 69 11.03 3.52 22.02
N ALA A 70 10.39 3.81 23.14
CA ALA A 70 9.31 3.00 23.68
C ALA A 70 8.24 3.88 24.36
N ASP A 71 7.65 4.78 23.61
CA ASP A 71 6.51 5.65 23.98
C ASP A 71 6.64 6.26 25.40
N GLY A 72 7.72 6.97 25.61
CA GLY A 72 8.04 7.62 26.91
C GLY A 72 9.12 6.90 27.74
N ASP A 73 9.43 5.64 27.48
CA ASP A 73 10.44 4.85 28.20
C ASP A 73 11.75 4.74 27.42
N ALA A 74 12.66 5.68 27.63
CA ALA A 74 13.96 5.68 26.97
C ALA A 74 14.84 4.50 27.36
N ALA A 75 14.71 3.96 28.60
CA ALA A 75 15.49 2.81 29.05
C ALA A 75 15.08 1.55 28.27
N LYS A 76 13.80 1.37 28.07
CA LYS A 76 13.25 0.29 27.25
C LYS A 76 13.63 0.44 25.78
N GLY A 77 13.57 1.68 25.27
CA GLY A 77 14.05 1.99 23.92
C GLY A 77 15.51 1.59 23.74
N LYS A 78 16.37 1.91 24.71
CA LYS A 78 17.78 1.50 24.70
C LYS A 78 17.94 -0.02 24.64
N GLU A 79 17.23 -0.74 25.49
CA GLU A 79 17.26 -2.21 25.51
C GLU A 79 16.89 -2.80 24.13
N MET A 80 15.84 -2.27 23.50
CA MET A 80 15.43 -2.71 22.16
C MET A 80 16.52 -2.49 21.12
N ALA A 81 17.15 -1.32 21.10
CA ALA A 81 18.22 -1.01 20.13
C ALA A 81 19.49 -1.85 20.38
N GLU A 82 19.83 -2.10 21.64
CA GLU A 82 20.96 -3.01 22.00
C GLU A 82 20.67 -4.44 21.53
N ASN A 83 19.43 -4.94 21.63
CA ASN A 83 19.06 -6.26 21.14
C ASN A 83 19.22 -6.37 19.61
N VAL A 84 18.83 -5.32 18.87
CA VAL A 84 19.07 -5.26 17.43
C VAL A 84 20.57 -5.22 17.12
N LYS A 85 21.34 -4.38 17.81
CA LYS A 85 22.80 -4.34 17.66
C LYS A 85 23.43 -5.70 17.91
N ASN A 86 23.07 -6.34 19.02
CA ASN A 86 23.60 -7.65 19.38
C ASN A 86 23.29 -8.71 18.31
N TYR A 87 22.06 -8.68 17.78
CA TYR A 87 21.68 -9.57 16.69
C TYR A 87 22.58 -9.35 15.47
N LEU A 88 22.74 -8.12 15.01
CA LEU A 88 23.54 -7.78 13.84
C LEU A 88 25.02 -8.17 14.03
N VAL A 89 25.60 -7.89 15.19
CA VAL A 89 26.99 -8.22 15.52
C VAL A 89 27.21 -9.74 15.59
N GLN A 90 26.36 -10.45 16.32
CA GLN A 90 26.55 -11.89 16.55
C GLN A 90 26.21 -12.74 15.33
N THR A 91 25.15 -12.36 14.61
CA THR A 91 24.63 -13.13 13.48
C THR A 91 25.40 -12.84 12.19
N PHE A 92 25.71 -11.59 11.89
CA PHE A 92 26.38 -11.19 10.66
C PHE A 92 27.89 -10.93 10.82
N GLY A 93 28.43 -11.11 12.03
CA GLY A 93 29.87 -10.92 12.30
C GLY A 93 30.33 -9.47 12.14
N LEU A 94 29.43 -8.50 12.35
CA LEU A 94 29.76 -7.08 12.19
C LEU A 94 30.57 -6.57 13.39
N SER A 95 31.48 -5.61 13.13
CA SER A 95 32.20 -4.94 14.20
C SER A 95 31.27 -4.02 15.01
N ALA A 96 31.31 -4.13 16.34
CA ALA A 96 30.37 -3.45 17.23
C ALA A 96 30.54 -1.91 17.24
N ASP A 97 31.73 -1.41 16.89
CA ASP A 97 32.06 0.01 16.77
C ASP A 97 31.38 0.69 15.56
N ARG A 98 30.98 -0.10 14.55
CA ARG A 98 30.22 0.40 13.41
C ARG A 98 28.75 0.67 13.73
N ILE A 99 28.23 0.23 14.88
CA ILE A 99 26.81 0.33 15.24
C ILE A 99 26.68 1.13 16.53
N THR A 100 26.21 2.37 16.40
CA THR A 100 25.94 3.25 17.53
C THR A 100 24.49 3.07 17.99
N VAL A 101 24.27 2.94 19.29
CA VAL A 101 22.95 2.90 19.91
C VAL A 101 22.66 4.24 20.56
N VAL A 102 21.47 4.77 20.25
CA VAL A 102 20.91 5.98 20.86
C VAL A 102 19.54 5.60 21.45
N SER A 103 19.16 6.19 22.57
CA SER A 103 17.83 6.03 23.13
C SER A 103 17.14 7.38 23.28
N GLN A 104 15.84 7.38 23.02
CA GLN A 104 14.97 8.54 23.19
C GLN A 104 13.66 8.11 23.81
N ALA A 105 12.98 9.03 24.48
CA ALA A 105 11.65 8.76 25.03
C ALA A 105 10.62 8.50 23.90
N MET A 106 10.74 9.26 22.82
CA MET A 106 9.90 9.13 21.61
C MET A 106 10.79 8.95 20.38
N PRO A 107 10.32 8.24 19.34
CA PRO A 107 11.07 8.11 18.10
C PRO A 107 11.20 9.47 17.38
N PRO A 108 12.28 9.69 16.59
CA PRO A 108 12.45 10.90 15.78
C PRO A 108 11.24 11.22 14.91
N HIS A 109 10.65 10.20 14.26
CA HIS A 109 9.46 10.31 13.42
C HIS A 109 8.24 9.72 14.17
N LYS A 110 7.82 10.37 15.26
CA LYS A 110 6.72 9.88 16.08
C LYS A 110 5.42 9.73 15.29
N SER A 111 4.69 8.64 15.53
CA SER A 111 3.31 8.49 15.12
C SER A 111 2.38 9.22 16.09
N GLY A 112 1.29 9.81 15.56
CA GLY A 112 0.27 10.50 16.33
C GLY A 112 0.52 11.99 16.55
N SER A 113 -0.56 12.74 16.59
CA SER A 113 -0.65 14.12 17.07
C SER A 113 -1.28 14.12 18.46
N GLY A 114 -0.89 15.02 19.34
CA GLY A 114 -1.17 15.00 20.78
C GLY A 114 -2.64 15.07 21.25
N GLY A 115 -3.60 14.63 20.43
CA GLY A 115 -5.05 14.63 20.73
C GLY A 115 -5.76 13.29 20.56
N SER A 116 -5.04 12.21 20.25
CA SER A 116 -5.62 10.90 20.04
C SER A 116 -6.14 10.27 21.35
N MET A 117 -7.32 9.67 21.30
CA MET A 117 -7.98 9.05 22.46
C MET A 117 -8.45 7.63 22.13
N GLY A 118 -8.73 6.83 23.17
CA GLY A 118 -9.28 5.49 23.02
C GLY A 118 -8.32 4.50 22.36
N GLU A 119 -8.83 3.71 21.43
CA GLU A 119 -8.06 2.67 20.72
C GLU A 119 -6.93 3.25 19.87
N ASP A 120 -7.10 4.42 19.29
CA ASP A 120 -6.07 5.13 18.53
C ASP A 120 -4.82 5.37 19.38
N LYS A 121 -5.00 5.73 20.65
CA LYS A 121 -3.88 5.96 21.57
C LYS A 121 -3.03 4.71 21.75
N ALA A 122 -3.65 3.55 21.87
CA ALA A 122 -2.95 2.28 22.02
C ALA A 122 -2.22 1.89 20.73
N MET A 123 -2.84 2.10 19.57
CA MET A 123 -2.22 1.85 18.26
C MET A 123 -1.00 2.75 18.03
N ILE A 124 -1.12 4.04 18.34
CA ILE A 124 -0.04 5.03 18.23
C ILE A 124 1.11 4.69 19.20
N ALA A 125 0.79 4.36 20.45
CA ALA A 125 1.80 3.93 21.43
C ALA A 125 2.57 2.71 20.92
N ALA A 126 1.86 1.71 20.36
CA ALA A 126 2.49 0.52 19.78
C ALA A 126 3.41 0.84 18.59
N GLU A 127 3.11 1.86 17.78
CA GLU A 127 3.98 2.32 16.70
C GLU A 127 5.21 3.07 17.21
N ASN A 128 5.07 3.81 18.32
CA ASN A 128 6.17 4.54 18.93
C ASN A 128 7.14 3.61 19.69
N TRP A 129 6.79 2.33 19.82
CA TRP A 129 7.67 1.29 20.33
C TRP A 129 8.47 0.67 19.17
N ARG A 130 9.57 1.31 18.79
CA ARG A 130 10.38 0.85 17.67
C ARG A 130 11.86 1.23 17.79
N VAL A 131 12.65 0.61 16.95
CA VAL A 131 14.02 1.00 16.68
C VAL A 131 14.07 1.58 15.26
N GLU A 132 14.42 2.85 15.15
CA GLU A 132 14.71 3.48 13.87
C GLU A 132 16.16 3.22 13.48
N ILE A 133 16.37 2.87 12.21
CA ILE A 133 17.68 2.54 11.66
C ILE A 133 18.10 3.66 10.72
N ASP A 134 19.28 4.23 10.96
CA ASP A 134 19.93 5.15 10.05
C ASP A 134 21.33 4.62 9.70
N ALA A 135 21.85 5.01 8.55
CA ALA A 135 23.15 4.55 8.08
C ALA A 135 23.86 5.62 7.22
N GLU A 136 25.17 5.69 7.37
CA GLU A 136 26.00 6.62 6.58
C GLU A 136 27.16 5.84 5.98
N PRO A 137 27.32 5.84 4.64
CA PRO A 137 26.39 6.35 3.64
C PRO A 137 25.06 5.57 3.58
N ARG A 138 24.01 6.20 3.05
CA ARG A 138 22.63 5.67 3.06
C ARG A 138 22.39 4.47 2.15
N ALA A 139 23.37 3.99 1.44
CA ALA A 139 23.26 2.84 0.52
C ALA A 139 22.70 1.56 1.18
N ALA A 140 22.91 1.39 2.50
CA ALA A 140 22.29 0.26 3.23
C ALA A 140 20.79 0.42 3.49
N LEU A 141 20.22 1.62 3.27
CA LEU A 141 18.81 1.95 3.47
C LEU A 141 18.03 2.04 2.16
N GLU A 142 18.62 1.67 1.05
CA GLU A 142 17.89 1.65 -0.22
C GLU A 142 16.68 0.74 -0.15
N PRO A 143 15.54 1.14 -0.75
CA PRO A 143 14.35 0.30 -0.78
C PRO A 143 14.65 -1.08 -1.39
N VAL A 144 14.03 -2.11 -0.83
CA VAL A 144 14.03 -3.44 -1.45
C VAL A 144 13.05 -3.41 -2.61
N LYS A 145 13.54 -3.60 -3.82
CA LYS A 145 12.71 -3.62 -5.03
C LYS A 145 12.18 -5.05 -5.23
N ILE A 146 10.92 -5.27 -4.86
CA ILE A 146 10.23 -6.53 -5.14
C ILE A 146 9.63 -6.42 -6.53
N VAL A 147 10.17 -7.21 -7.47
CA VAL A 147 9.60 -7.32 -8.82
C VAL A 147 8.76 -8.60 -8.85
N SER A 148 7.45 -8.47 -9.03
CA SER A 148 6.56 -9.61 -9.26
C SER A 148 5.94 -9.49 -10.64
N ARG A 149 5.91 -10.60 -11.38
CA ARG A 149 5.03 -10.73 -12.55
C ARG A 149 3.65 -11.06 -12.03
N GLU A 150 2.74 -10.13 -12.15
CA GLU A 150 1.37 -10.34 -11.70
C GLU A 150 0.43 -10.49 -12.88
N ALA A 151 -0.32 -11.58 -12.89
CA ALA A 151 -1.26 -11.91 -13.95
C ALA A 151 -2.62 -11.17 -13.85
N ALA A 152 -2.83 -10.33 -12.83
CA ALA A 152 -4.12 -9.68 -12.64
C ALA A 152 -3.99 -8.21 -12.25
N PRO A 153 -4.75 -7.31 -12.89
CA PRO A 153 -4.84 -5.90 -12.52
C PRO A 153 -5.37 -5.71 -11.09
N ILE A 154 -4.98 -4.60 -10.42
CA ILE A 154 -5.49 -4.21 -9.11
C ILE A 154 -6.99 -3.91 -9.19
N GLY A 155 -7.45 -3.39 -10.29
CA GLY A 155 -8.80 -2.93 -10.51
C GLY A 155 -9.67 -3.99 -11.18
N ASN A 156 -10.29 -4.84 -10.36
CA ASN A 156 -11.39 -5.67 -10.83
C ASN A 156 -12.74 -4.96 -10.64
N ASP A 157 -12.75 -3.62 -10.55
CA ASP A 157 -13.96 -2.87 -10.26
C ASP A 157 -14.70 -2.46 -11.53
N VAL A 158 -16.00 -2.71 -11.54
CA VAL A 158 -16.92 -2.01 -12.42
C VAL A 158 -17.25 -0.67 -11.77
N ILE A 159 -16.98 0.41 -12.47
CA ILE A 159 -17.17 1.77 -11.96
C ILE A 159 -18.41 2.35 -12.58
N PHE A 160 -19.39 2.67 -11.73
CA PHE A 160 -20.55 3.41 -12.14
C PHE A 160 -20.33 4.88 -11.82
N ARG A 161 -20.06 5.68 -12.84
CA ARG A 161 -19.90 7.13 -12.69
C ARG A 161 -21.24 7.78 -12.45
N ILE A 162 -21.35 8.44 -11.31
CA ILE A 162 -22.56 9.14 -10.93
C ILE A 162 -22.44 10.58 -11.44
N ASN A 163 -23.20 10.88 -12.49
CA ASN A 163 -23.37 12.24 -12.99
C ASN A 163 -24.60 12.85 -12.32
N GLY A 164 -24.53 12.99 -10.99
CA GLY A 164 -25.60 13.55 -10.17
C GLY A 164 -25.44 15.05 -10.00
N ASP A 165 -26.58 15.69 -9.80
CA ASP A 165 -26.74 17.07 -9.35
C ASP A 165 -26.51 17.11 -7.83
N ASP A 166 -26.20 18.28 -7.25
CA ASP A 166 -25.99 18.49 -5.80
C ASP A 166 -27.18 18.10 -4.90
N GLN A 167 -28.27 17.56 -5.47
CA GLN A 167 -29.49 17.14 -4.81
C GLN A 167 -29.65 15.62 -4.65
N VAL A 168 -28.64 14.83 -5.01
CA VAL A 168 -28.72 13.36 -4.89
C VAL A 168 -28.24 12.92 -3.52
N ALA A 169 -29.16 12.49 -2.66
CA ALA A 169 -28.85 11.98 -1.32
C ALA A 169 -28.19 10.59 -1.38
N SER A 170 -28.71 9.69 -2.23
CA SER A 170 -28.12 8.35 -2.36
C SER A 170 -28.38 7.73 -3.72
N VAL A 171 -27.56 6.71 -4.05
CA VAL A 171 -27.70 5.91 -5.27
C VAL A 171 -27.69 4.42 -4.95
N SER A 172 -28.52 3.66 -5.65
CA SER A 172 -28.50 2.20 -5.64
C SER A 172 -28.40 1.69 -7.08
N ILE A 173 -27.63 0.61 -7.28
CA ILE A 173 -27.37 0.08 -8.61
C ILE A 173 -27.88 -1.36 -8.67
N ALA A 174 -28.88 -1.61 -9.51
CA ALA A 174 -29.33 -2.94 -9.85
C ALA A 174 -28.56 -3.46 -11.08
N VAL A 175 -27.85 -4.55 -10.92
CA VAL A 175 -27.12 -5.23 -11.99
C VAL A 175 -27.81 -6.56 -12.26
N THR A 176 -28.35 -6.71 -13.46
CA THR A 176 -29.06 -7.92 -13.90
C THR A 176 -28.17 -8.70 -14.87
N GLU A 177 -27.93 -9.95 -14.57
CA GLU A 177 -27.27 -10.87 -15.50
C GLU A 177 -28.23 -11.25 -16.64
N ARG A 178 -27.68 -11.56 -17.80
CA ARG A 178 -28.51 -11.90 -18.98
C ARG A 178 -29.51 -13.03 -18.74
N ASP A 179 -29.18 -13.96 -17.85
CA ASP A 179 -29.99 -15.11 -17.50
C ASP A 179 -30.97 -14.87 -16.33
N GLY A 180 -31.06 -13.62 -15.86
CA GLY A 180 -32.16 -13.11 -15.05
C GLY A 180 -31.90 -12.88 -13.56
N GLU A 181 -30.75 -13.20 -13.01
CA GLU A 181 -30.41 -12.83 -11.63
C GLU A 181 -30.09 -11.34 -11.52
N THR A 182 -30.74 -10.66 -10.57
CA THR A 182 -30.49 -9.23 -10.28
C THR A 182 -29.86 -9.10 -8.91
N ARG A 183 -28.73 -8.41 -8.83
CA ARG A 183 -28.07 -8.03 -7.59
C ARG A 183 -28.15 -6.53 -7.43
N THR A 184 -28.49 -6.06 -6.23
CA THR A 184 -28.58 -4.63 -5.93
C THR A 184 -27.45 -4.25 -4.99
N PHE A 185 -26.74 -3.19 -5.34
CA PHE A 185 -25.63 -2.61 -4.58
C PHE A 185 -26.03 -1.22 -4.08
N GLY A 186 -25.67 -0.91 -2.84
CA GLY A 186 -26.01 0.35 -2.17
C GLY A 186 -27.09 0.18 -1.08
N PRO A 187 -27.69 1.29 -0.57
CA PRO A 187 -27.45 2.66 -1.05
C PRO A 187 -26.06 3.20 -0.75
N TYR A 188 -25.52 4.02 -1.65
CA TYR A 188 -24.26 4.75 -1.51
C TYR A 188 -24.54 6.25 -1.53
N ASP A 189 -23.60 7.07 -1.03
CA ASP A 189 -23.71 8.53 -1.10
C ASP A 189 -23.77 8.99 -2.57
N GLY A 190 -24.64 9.98 -2.81
CA GLY A 190 -24.96 10.43 -4.17
C GLY A 190 -23.89 11.24 -4.89
N ASP A 191 -22.84 11.64 -4.19
CA ASP A 191 -21.74 12.49 -4.69
C ASP A 191 -20.51 11.72 -5.18
N ARG A 192 -20.53 10.39 -5.12
CA ARG A 192 -19.39 9.54 -5.41
C ARG A 192 -19.67 8.48 -6.47
N ASP A 193 -18.64 8.20 -7.29
CA ASP A 193 -18.66 7.04 -8.18
C ASP A 193 -18.78 5.74 -7.37
N VAL A 194 -19.71 4.87 -7.80
CA VAL A 194 -19.94 3.59 -7.15
C VAL A 194 -19.07 2.52 -7.79
N ARG A 195 -18.49 1.67 -6.96
CA ARG A 195 -17.61 0.57 -7.35
C ARG A 195 -18.17 -0.74 -6.90
N VAL A 196 -18.22 -1.66 -7.83
CA VAL A 196 -18.62 -3.03 -7.61
C VAL A 196 -17.48 -3.93 -8.05
N ASP A 197 -17.01 -4.80 -7.15
CA ASP A 197 -15.98 -5.78 -7.53
C ASP A 197 -16.54 -6.69 -8.64
N ALA A 198 -15.85 -6.74 -9.78
CA ALA A 198 -16.28 -7.57 -10.91
C ALA A 198 -16.37 -9.05 -10.55
N ARG A 199 -15.63 -9.50 -9.52
CA ARG A 199 -15.71 -10.88 -9.01
C ARG A 199 -17.04 -11.16 -8.34
N ASP A 200 -17.65 -10.15 -7.68
CA ASP A 200 -18.97 -10.28 -7.08
C ASP A 200 -20.07 -10.46 -8.16
N LEU A 201 -19.81 -9.97 -9.36
CA LEU A 201 -20.72 -10.13 -10.49
C LEU A 201 -20.43 -11.42 -11.27
N LEU A 202 -19.17 -11.65 -11.64
CA LEU A 202 -18.77 -12.71 -12.55
C LEU A 202 -18.72 -14.10 -11.87
N GLY A 203 -18.47 -14.15 -10.52
CA GLY A 203 -18.30 -15.40 -9.79
C GLY A 203 -17.19 -16.24 -10.41
N GLU A 204 -17.45 -17.51 -10.66
CA GLU A 204 -16.51 -18.46 -11.29
C GLU A 204 -16.57 -18.45 -12.83
N GLN A 205 -17.45 -17.67 -13.43
CA GLN A 205 -17.64 -17.63 -14.87
C GLN A 205 -16.41 -16.99 -15.58
N ARG A 206 -16.15 -17.40 -16.83
CA ARG A 206 -15.12 -16.79 -17.68
C ARG A 206 -15.57 -15.48 -18.29
N GLU A 207 -16.86 -15.35 -18.57
CA GLU A 207 -17.46 -14.13 -19.09
C GLU A 207 -18.94 -14.03 -18.67
N GLY A 208 -19.42 -12.80 -18.53
CA GLY A 208 -20.81 -12.50 -18.25
C GLY A 208 -21.26 -11.24 -18.97
N ARG A 209 -22.56 -11.18 -19.31
CA ARG A 209 -23.20 -9.99 -19.88
C ARG A 209 -24.25 -9.48 -18.89
N TYR A 210 -24.17 -8.21 -18.62
CA TYR A 210 -24.96 -7.57 -17.55
C TYR A 210 -25.64 -6.33 -18.08
N THR A 211 -26.78 -6.01 -17.45
CA THR A 211 -27.48 -4.75 -17.62
C THR A 211 -27.53 -4.04 -16.27
N ALA A 212 -27.02 -2.83 -16.19
CA ALA A 212 -27.08 -2.01 -14.97
C ALA A 212 -28.15 -0.93 -15.09
N ARG A 213 -28.82 -0.67 -13.98
CA ARG A 213 -29.76 0.44 -13.79
C ARG A 213 -29.49 1.10 -12.45
N THR A 214 -29.34 2.42 -12.46
CA THR A 214 -29.09 3.20 -11.24
C THR A 214 -30.38 3.87 -10.81
N THR A 215 -30.76 3.69 -9.55
CA THR A 215 -31.83 4.42 -8.88
C THR A 215 -31.20 5.54 -8.05
N TYR A 216 -31.60 6.75 -8.29
CA TYR A 216 -31.20 7.95 -7.55
C TYR A 216 -32.32 8.31 -6.57
N THR A 217 -31.94 8.60 -5.33
CA THR A 217 -32.82 9.15 -4.31
C THR A 217 -32.38 10.59 -4.04
N LEU A 218 -33.29 11.53 -4.20
CA LEU A 218 -33.04 12.95 -3.96
C LEU A 218 -33.22 13.31 -2.47
N ASP A 219 -32.73 14.49 -2.08
CA ASP A 219 -32.86 15.01 -0.71
C ASP A 219 -34.33 15.16 -0.24
N ASP A 220 -35.28 15.35 -1.17
CA ASP A 220 -36.70 15.40 -0.89
C ASP A 220 -37.36 14.03 -0.77
N GLY A 221 -36.61 12.94 -0.92
CA GLY A 221 -37.05 11.56 -0.89
C GLY A 221 -37.67 11.05 -2.19
N SER A 222 -37.73 11.86 -3.24
CA SER A 222 -38.17 11.40 -4.57
C SER A 222 -37.11 10.52 -5.22
N THR A 223 -37.50 9.63 -6.13
CA THR A 223 -36.60 8.72 -6.81
C THR A 223 -36.78 8.78 -8.31
N TYR A 224 -35.67 8.61 -9.05
CA TYR A 224 -35.68 8.39 -10.49
C TYR A 224 -34.69 7.32 -10.90
N GLU A 225 -34.92 6.69 -12.05
CA GLU A 225 -34.04 5.66 -12.58
C GLU A 225 -33.28 6.12 -13.83
N SER A 226 -32.02 5.70 -13.95
CA SER A 226 -31.25 5.88 -15.18
C SER A 226 -31.78 5.01 -16.33
N LYS A 227 -31.34 5.32 -17.55
CA LYS A 227 -31.46 4.37 -18.65
C LYS A 227 -30.58 3.14 -18.36
N SER A 228 -31.05 1.97 -18.79
CA SER A 228 -30.27 0.74 -18.68
C SER A 228 -28.97 0.84 -19.51
N GLN A 229 -27.88 0.38 -18.93
CA GLN A 229 -26.57 0.30 -19.57
C GLN A 229 -26.13 -1.15 -19.64
N GLU A 230 -25.76 -1.60 -20.82
CA GLU A 230 -25.23 -2.96 -21.02
C GLU A 230 -23.72 -2.94 -20.96
N PHE A 231 -23.13 -3.94 -20.30
CA PHE A 231 -21.70 -4.15 -20.25
C PHE A 231 -21.36 -5.64 -20.23
N ARG A 232 -20.13 -5.96 -20.57
CA ARG A 232 -19.59 -7.32 -20.58
C ARG A 232 -18.38 -7.37 -19.67
N LEU A 233 -18.32 -8.38 -18.82
CA LEU A 233 -17.12 -8.73 -18.05
C LEU A 233 -16.48 -9.97 -18.66
N VAL A 234 -15.17 -9.96 -18.72
CA VAL A 234 -14.35 -11.09 -19.18
C VAL A 234 -13.24 -11.28 -18.16
N ARG A 235 -13.08 -12.51 -17.68
CA ARG A 235 -11.92 -12.87 -16.86
C ARG A 235 -10.70 -12.91 -17.77
N ALA A 236 -9.68 -12.11 -17.47
CA ALA A 236 -8.42 -12.17 -18.18
C ALA A 236 -7.81 -13.59 -18.04
N ASP A 237 -7.30 -14.14 -19.12
CA ASP A 237 -6.59 -15.41 -19.05
C ASP A 237 -5.21 -15.14 -18.44
N PRO A 238 -4.80 -15.88 -17.37
CA PRO A 238 -3.49 -15.71 -16.77
C PRO A 238 -2.32 -15.98 -17.74
N ASP A 239 -2.58 -16.66 -18.84
CA ASP A 239 -1.59 -16.94 -19.90
C ASP A 239 -1.51 -15.83 -20.97
N GLU A 240 -2.44 -14.88 -21.01
CA GLU A 240 -2.29 -13.68 -21.81
C GLU A 240 -1.38 -12.71 -21.06
N GLU A 241 -0.17 -12.49 -21.56
CA GLU A 241 0.86 -11.58 -21.03
C GLU A 241 0.39 -10.10 -20.99
N GLN A 242 -0.58 -9.79 -20.17
CA GLN A 242 -0.80 -8.42 -19.70
C GLN A 242 0.04 -8.21 -18.45
N SER A 243 1.33 -8.03 -18.64
CA SER A 243 2.24 -7.66 -17.56
C SER A 243 1.99 -6.19 -17.17
N GLY A 244 1.02 -5.97 -16.31
CA GLY A 244 0.87 -4.70 -15.61
C GLY A 244 2.05 -4.50 -14.65
N LEU A 245 2.65 -3.31 -14.64
CA LEU A 245 3.64 -2.93 -13.64
C LEU A 245 2.93 -2.33 -12.44
N ARG A 246 3.32 -2.75 -11.24
CA ARG A 246 2.76 -2.25 -10.01
C ARG A 246 3.82 -1.64 -9.10
N TYR A 247 3.46 -0.50 -8.51
CA TYR A 247 4.29 0.20 -7.53
C TYR A 247 3.50 0.48 -6.26
N SER A 248 4.20 0.54 -5.12
CA SER A 248 3.66 0.90 -3.82
C SER A 248 4.49 2.02 -3.23
N ILE A 249 3.83 3.13 -2.90
CA ILE A 249 4.44 4.32 -2.30
C ILE A 249 3.93 4.45 -0.87
N LEU A 250 4.84 4.49 0.08
CA LEU A 250 4.50 4.62 1.50
C LEU A 250 4.54 6.07 1.95
N PHE A 251 3.68 6.39 2.91
CA PHE A 251 3.55 7.71 3.52
C PHE A 251 3.84 7.66 5.01
N GLU A 252 4.43 8.72 5.53
CA GLU A 252 4.53 8.91 6.97
C GLU A 252 3.14 9.07 7.58
N PHE A 253 3.07 8.84 8.90
CA PHE A 253 1.84 9.04 9.67
C PHE A 253 1.30 10.47 9.45
N ASP A 254 0.00 10.56 9.12
CA ASP A 254 -0.72 11.81 8.93
C ASP A 254 -0.09 12.76 7.87
N LYS A 255 0.60 12.22 6.88
CA LYS A 255 1.15 12.99 5.76
C LYS A 255 0.51 12.60 4.43
N SER A 256 0.28 13.61 3.60
CA SER A 256 -0.11 13.44 2.20
C SER A 256 1.04 13.78 1.24
N ALA A 257 2.02 14.57 1.68
CA ALA A 257 3.23 14.80 0.90
C ALA A 257 4.11 13.55 0.91
N THR A 258 4.59 13.13 -0.25
CA THR A 258 5.54 12.03 -0.37
C THR A 258 6.88 12.42 0.26
N VAL A 259 7.57 11.44 0.86
CA VAL A 259 8.97 11.66 1.26
C VAL A 259 9.82 11.86 0.00
N GLN A 260 10.84 12.71 0.08
CA GLN A 260 11.68 13.08 -1.08
C GLN A 260 12.21 11.86 -1.87
N THR A 261 12.52 10.77 -1.20
CA THR A 261 12.97 9.53 -1.83
C THR A 261 11.90 8.94 -2.76
N TYR A 262 10.62 8.96 -2.35
CA TYR A 262 9.53 8.45 -3.17
C TYR A 262 9.17 9.42 -4.30
N GLU A 263 9.27 10.72 -4.10
CA GLU A 263 9.09 11.69 -5.19
C GLU A 263 10.11 11.46 -6.30
N SER A 264 11.40 11.30 -5.94
CA SER A 264 12.43 10.95 -6.90
C SER A 264 12.14 9.64 -7.62
N PHE A 265 11.70 8.61 -6.88
CA PHE A 265 11.33 7.32 -7.45
C PHE A 265 10.14 7.41 -8.41
N LEU A 266 9.09 8.18 -8.06
CA LEU A 266 7.95 8.41 -8.95
C LEU A 266 8.37 9.05 -10.26
N ARG A 267 9.30 10.02 -10.22
CA ARG A 267 9.80 10.73 -11.41
C ARG A 267 10.76 9.90 -12.25
N SER A 268 11.73 9.23 -11.63
CA SER A 268 12.84 8.58 -12.34
C SER A 268 12.56 7.12 -12.73
N GLU A 269 11.67 6.44 -12.04
CA GLU A 269 11.38 5.03 -12.27
C GLU A 269 9.94 4.82 -12.74
N VAL A 270 8.96 5.27 -11.94
CA VAL A 270 7.55 4.99 -12.23
C VAL A 270 7.09 5.70 -13.50
N ALA A 271 7.31 7.02 -13.61
CA ALA A 271 6.90 7.78 -14.79
C ALA A 271 7.59 7.28 -16.07
N VAL A 272 8.86 6.86 -15.96
CA VAL A 272 9.60 6.29 -17.10
C VAL A 272 8.99 4.99 -17.59
N ALA A 273 8.48 4.16 -16.67
CA ALA A 273 7.87 2.88 -16.98
C ALA A 273 6.46 2.99 -17.58
N ILE A 274 5.79 4.16 -17.48
CA ILE A 274 4.44 4.37 -18.01
C ILE A 274 4.53 4.63 -19.52
N PRO A 275 4.01 3.75 -20.40
CA PRO A 275 4.00 3.99 -21.84
C PRO A 275 2.98 5.06 -22.23
N ASN A 276 3.16 5.66 -23.40
CA ASN A 276 2.15 6.56 -23.95
C ASN A 276 0.85 5.81 -24.25
N GLY A 277 -0.29 6.40 -23.90
CA GLY A 277 -1.60 5.78 -24.08
C GLY A 277 -2.01 4.80 -22.98
N ALA A 278 -1.17 4.59 -21.95
CA ALA A 278 -1.50 3.71 -20.84
C ALA A 278 -2.69 4.23 -20.00
N ASN A 279 -3.37 3.30 -19.32
CA ASN A 279 -4.25 3.61 -18.20
C ASN A 279 -3.47 3.41 -16.89
N VAL A 280 -3.43 4.43 -16.04
CA VAL A 280 -2.72 4.43 -14.77
C VAL A 280 -3.75 4.43 -13.64
N ILE A 281 -3.82 3.33 -12.91
CA ILE A 281 -4.74 3.17 -11.78
C ILE A 281 -4.00 3.55 -10.51
N VAL A 282 -4.56 4.48 -9.72
CA VAL A 282 -3.94 4.98 -8.49
C VAL A 282 -4.90 4.82 -7.32
N HIS A 283 -4.56 3.95 -6.38
CA HIS A 283 -5.36 3.66 -5.20
C HIS A 283 -4.67 4.13 -3.93
N GLY A 284 -5.33 5.02 -3.16
CA GLY A 284 -4.84 5.54 -1.90
C GLY A 284 -5.47 4.83 -0.70
N HIS A 285 -4.65 4.58 0.32
CA HIS A 285 -5.09 3.95 1.55
C HIS A 285 -4.52 4.67 2.78
N THR A 286 -5.21 4.53 3.91
CA THR A 286 -4.76 4.94 5.23
C THR A 286 -4.85 3.77 6.19
N ASP A 287 -4.16 3.83 7.32
CA ASP A 287 -4.46 2.96 8.45
C ASP A 287 -5.74 3.43 9.17
N ALA A 288 -6.23 2.61 10.10
CA ALA A 288 -7.45 2.88 10.87
C ALA A 288 -7.24 3.85 12.05
N THR A 289 -6.13 4.60 12.08
CA THR A 289 -5.90 5.58 13.13
C THR A 289 -6.55 6.90 12.73
N GLY A 290 -7.50 7.37 13.52
CA GLY A 290 -8.24 8.61 13.28
C GLY A 290 -9.72 8.37 12.98
N LYS A 291 -10.38 9.38 12.41
CA LYS A 291 -11.79 9.27 12.02
C LYS A 291 -11.90 8.79 10.57
N PRO A 292 -12.86 7.92 10.25
CA PRO A 292 -13.04 7.43 8.88
C PRO A 292 -13.14 8.53 7.84
N GLU A 293 -13.93 9.58 8.08
CA GLU A 293 -14.10 10.70 7.14
C GLU A 293 -12.80 11.47 6.90
N TYR A 294 -11.95 11.57 7.94
CA TYR A 294 -10.63 12.17 7.79
C TYR A 294 -9.69 11.28 6.98
N ASN A 295 -9.76 9.96 7.21
CA ASN A 295 -8.95 8.97 6.53
C ASN A 295 -9.32 8.86 5.05
N ASP A 296 -10.59 8.94 4.70
CA ASP A 296 -11.06 9.05 3.31
C ASP A 296 -10.43 10.26 2.62
N ALA A 297 -10.60 11.46 3.20
CA ALA A 297 -10.02 12.69 2.65
C ALA A 297 -8.47 12.66 2.60
N LEU A 298 -7.80 11.98 3.55
CA LEU A 298 -6.35 11.83 3.55
C LEU A 298 -5.88 10.91 2.41
N SER A 299 -6.59 9.81 2.17
CA SER A 299 -6.29 8.91 1.07
C SER A 299 -6.44 9.59 -0.29
N ASP A 300 -7.49 10.40 -0.48
CA ASP A 300 -7.70 11.20 -1.69
C ASP A 300 -6.56 12.21 -1.92
N ARG A 301 -6.13 12.92 -0.87
CA ARG A 301 -4.98 13.83 -0.99
C ARG A 301 -3.69 13.13 -1.40
N ARG A 302 -3.43 11.92 -0.90
CA ARG A 302 -2.27 11.12 -1.28
C ARG A 302 -2.31 10.71 -2.74
N VAL A 303 -3.48 10.28 -3.20
CA VAL A 303 -3.73 9.94 -4.60
C VAL A 303 -3.48 11.14 -5.50
N GLU A 304 -4.06 12.30 -5.16
CA GLU A 304 -3.92 13.51 -5.98
C GLU A 304 -2.47 14.00 -6.04
N GLU A 305 -1.73 13.96 -4.93
CA GLU A 305 -0.31 14.32 -4.92
C GLU A 305 0.51 13.37 -5.81
N THR A 306 0.26 12.07 -5.72
CA THR A 306 0.92 11.07 -6.56
C THR A 306 0.60 11.29 -8.03
N ARG A 307 -0.68 11.50 -8.36
CA ARG A 307 -1.15 11.78 -9.72
C ARG A 307 -0.50 13.03 -10.30
N LYS A 308 -0.42 14.10 -9.51
CA LYS A 308 0.21 15.36 -9.91
C LYS A 308 1.68 15.17 -10.27
N ILE A 309 2.46 14.49 -9.42
CA ILE A 309 3.88 14.21 -9.67
C ILE A 309 4.06 13.43 -10.99
N LEU A 310 3.25 12.39 -11.19
CA LEU A 310 3.30 11.59 -12.42
C LEU A 310 2.88 12.40 -13.65
N THR A 311 1.79 13.17 -13.56
CA THR A 311 1.30 14.01 -14.66
C THR A 311 2.34 15.04 -15.09
N ASP A 312 2.98 15.71 -14.13
CA ASP A 312 4.04 16.70 -14.39
C ASP A 312 5.21 16.06 -15.16
N GLU A 313 5.60 14.85 -14.79
CA GLU A 313 6.74 14.18 -15.42
C GLU A 313 6.39 13.60 -16.79
N LEU A 314 5.22 12.97 -16.91
CA LEU A 314 4.71 12.45 -18.20
C LEU A 314 4.51 13.56 -19.23
N THR A 315 4.05 14.74 -18.78
CA THR A 315 3.91 15.93 -19.66
C THR A 315 5.27 16.37 -20.19
N LYS A 316 6.32 16.39 -19.37
CA LYS A 316 7.69 16.70 -19.82
C LYS A 316 8.21 15.68 -20.84
N MET A 317 7.79 14.41 -20.70
CA MET A 317 8.14 13.34 -21.63
C MET A 317 7.28 13.34 -22.90
N GLY A 318 6.28 14.22 -23.02
CA GLY A 318 5.34 14.27 -24.15
C GLY A 318 4.40 13.06 -24.21
N ARG A 319 4.12 12.42 -23.07
CA ARG A 319 3.23 11.27 -22.96
C ARG A 319 1.84 11.68 -22.49
N THR A 320 0.82 11.09 -23.12
CA THR A 320 -0.58 11.24 -22.72
C THR A 320 -1.06 9.90 -22.17
N VAL A 321 -1.72 9.92 -21.00
CA VAL A 321 -2.25 8.75 -20.31
C VAL A 321 -3.63 9.06 -19.73
N THR A 322 -4.39 8.03 -19.40
CA THR A 322 -5.60 8.16 -18.57
C THR A 322 -5.27 7.78 -17.12
N PHE A 323 -5.95 8.42 -16.18
CA PHE A 323 -5.83 8.10 -14.77
C PHE A 323 -7.18 7.68 -14.21
N ASP A 324 -7.18 6.53 -13.54
CA ASP A 324 -8.27 6.09 -12.65
C ASP A 324 -7.77 6.19 -11.21
N SER A 325 -8.27 7.18 -10.47
CA SER A 325 -7.68 7.58 -9.20
C SER A 325 -8.70 7.55 -8.06
N TYR A 326 -8.37 6.91 -6.93
CA TYR A 326 -9.32 6.68 -5.84
C TYR A 326 -8.67 6.58 -4.47
N GLY A 327 -9.25 7.30 -3.48
CA GLY A 327 -8.99 7.09 -2.08
C GLY A 327 -9.97 6.06 -1.49
N PHE A 328 -9.45 5.10 -0.74
CA PHE A 328 -10.22 4.07 -0.05
C PHE A 328 -10.18 4.22 1.47
N GLY A 329 -9.59 5.30 1.97
CA GLY A 329 -9.45 5.49 3.40
C GLY A 329 -8.85 4.27 4.09
N GLU A 330 -9.46 3.88 5.21
CA GLU A 330 -9.06 2.75 6.05
C GLU A 330 -9.72 1.42 5.67
N ASN A 331 -10.35 1.32 4.49
CA ASN A 331 -11.11 0.15 4.08
C ASN A 331 -10.22 -1.09 3.91
N GLU A 332 -10.29 -2.02 4.87
CA GLU A 332 -9.48 -3.25 4.89
C GLU A 332 -9.83 -4.23 3.78
N THR A 333 -11.06 -4.17 3.25
CA THR A 333 -11.46 -5.08 2.15
C THR A 333 -10.82 -4.69 0.83
N ARG A 334 -10.38 -3.44 0.71
CA ARG A 334 -9.72 -2.88 -0.48
C ARG A 334 -8.20 -2.79 -0.32
N SER A 335 -7.70 -2.86 0.90
CA SER A 335 -6.28 -2.85 1.19
C SER A 335 -5.72 -4.27 1.29
N PRO A 336 -4.53 -4.50 0.76
CA PRO A 336 -3.83 -5.76 0.95
C PRO A 336 -3.30 -5.95 2.38
N PHE A 337 -3.27 -4.88 3.19
CA PHE A 337 -2.74 -4.89 4.55
C PHE A 337 -3.86 -4.65 5.57
N GLY A 338 -3.78 -5.31 6.72
CA GLY A 338 -4.71 -5.06 7.83
C GLY A 338 -4.14 -4.07 8.83
N ASN A 339 -4.94 -3.71 9.84
CA ASN A 339 -4.58 -2.75 10.89
C ASN A 339 -4.08 -3.38 12.21
N SER A 340 -4.02 -4.71 12.30
CA SER A 340 -3.80 -5.45 13.55
C SER A 340 -2.42 -5.24 14.19
N GLN A 341 -1.42 -4.85 13.42
CA GLN A 341 -0.04 -4.68 13.89
C GLN A 341 0.56 -3.37 13.39
N PRO A 342 1.52 -2.76 14.13
CA PRO A 342 2.16 -1.51 13.73
C PRO A 342 2.76 -1.55 12.32
N GLU A 343 3.41 -2.65 11.97
CA GLU A 343 4.04 -2.84 10.67
C GLU A 343 3.02 -2.92 9.54
N ARG A 344 1.88 -3.57 9.79
CA ARG A 344 0.79 -3.65 8.82
C ARG A 344 0.15 -2.29 8.60
N ARG A 345 -0.10 -1.52 9.66
CA ARG A 345 -0.59 -0.13 9.55
C ARG A 345 0.38 0.75 8.77
N TYR A 346 1.69 0.60 9.00
CA TYR A 346 2.69 1.32 8.22
C TYR A 346 2.56 1.05 6.71
N TYR A 347 2.42 -0.22 6.33
CA TYR A 347 2.21 -0.59 4.93
C TYR A 347 0.80 -0.25 4.41
N HIS A 348 -0.19 -0.10 5.29
CA HIS A 348 -1.53 0.34 4.93
C HIS A 348 -1.55 1.83 4.52
N ARG A 349 -0.62 2.64 5.02
CA ARG A 349 -0.41 4.04 4.60
C ARG A 349 0.28 4.10 3.25
N THR A 350 -0.41 3.67 2.19
CA THR A 350 0.18 3.49 0.87
C THR A 350 -0.66 4.08 -0.24
N VAL A 351 0.00 4.40 -1.34
CA VAL A 351 -0.63 4.55 -2.65
C VAL A 351 -0.11 3.43 -3.54
N LEU A 352 -1.02 2.67 -4.11
CA LEU A 352 -0.75 1.65 -5.10
C LEU A 352 -0.92 2.26 -6.49
N ILE A 353 0.03 2.02 -7.37
CA ILE A 353 0.01 2.49 -8.75
C ILE A 353 0.11 1.27 -9.64
N GLU A 354 -0.84 1.11 -10.53
CA GLU A 354 -0.82 0.08 -11.55
C GLU A 354 -0.82 0.70 -12.93
N ILE A 355 0.03 0.18 -13.79
CA ILE A 355 0.18 0.63 -15.16
C ILE A 355 -0.39 -0.44 -16.06
N VAL A 356 -1.50 -0.15 -16.71
CA VAL A 356 -2.13 -1.00 -17.72
C VAL A 356 -1.76 -0.43 -19.10
N PRO A 357 -0.97 -1.15 -19.92
CA PRO A 357 -0.66 -0.68 -21.25
C PRO A 357 -1.94 -0.42 -22.05
N GLY A 358 -1.97 0.68 -22.79
CA GLY A 358 -3.06 0.94 -23.75
C GLY A 358 -3.01 -0.09 -24.88
N GLY A 359 -4.16 -0.65 -25.24
CA GLY A 359 -4.31 -1.59 -26.35
C GLY A 359 -4.14 -0.92 -27.71
#